data_5aa401e222bb93c2decf0b8239346dbc
#
_entry.id   5aa401e222bb93c2decf0b8239346dbc
#
_cell.length_a   1.000
_cell.length_b   1.000
_cell.length_c   1.000
_cell.angle_alpha   90.00
_cell.angle_beta   90.00
_cell.angle_gamma   90.00
#
_symmetry.space_group_name_H-M   'P 1'
#
loop_
_entity.id
_entity.type
_entity.pdbx_description
1 polymer ?
#
loop_
_entity_poly.entity_id
_entity_poly.type
_entity_poly.pdbx_seq_one_letter_code
_entity_poly.pdbx_strand_id
1 'polypeptide(L)'
;MNKSWEDPFCFCKMGAEDRPWERVRDKMKHLTIEKVIGREIIDSRGNPTVEAEVYLSDGTMGRGTAPSGASTGEFEALELRDGDKEKFGGKGVSKAVANVNTVINETLKGVNALDIYAIDAAMIKADGTKDKSNLGANAILAVSIASARAAANALDLPLYRFLGGVNGNRLPLPMMNILNGGAHAANTVDVQEFMIMPAGAASFKEGLRWCTEVFHALAALLKEKGLATSVGDEGGFAPDLGSDEEAIECILEAIKRAGYEPGKDFVLAMDAASSEWKGSKKGEYVLPKCGKKFTSEELVAHWKELCSKYPIYS
;
A
#
# COMPACT_ATOMS: atom_id res chain seq x y z
N MET A 1 47.59 -3.69 44.97
CA MET A 1 46.87 -4.90 44.47
C MET A 1 45.95 -4.45 43.32
N ASN A 2 46.47 -4.46 42.08
CA ASN A 2 45.74 -4.14 40.89
C ASN A 2 45.05 -5.41 40.38
N LYS A 3 43.73 -5.48 40.44
CA LYS A 3 42.95 -6.45 39.69
C LYS A 3 42.62 -5.82 38.33
N SER A 4 43.33 -6.28 37.30
CA SER A 4 42.99 -6.04 35.91
C SER A 4 41.64 -6.66 35.59
N TRP A 5 40.70 -5.87 35.10
CA TRP A 5 39.45 -6.36 34.52
C TRP A 5 39.81 -7.01 33.19
N GLU A 6 39.72 -8.34 33.12
CA GLU A 6 39.83 -9.06 31.87
C GLU A 6 38.64 -8.67 30.94
N ASP A 7 38.99 -8.32 29.74
CA ASP A 7 38.09 -7.86 28.68
C ASP A 7 37.04 -8.92 28.35
N PRO A 8 35.72 -8.69 28.55
CA PRO A 8 34.69 -9.68 28.31
C PRO A 8 34.44 -9.95 26.80
N PHE A 9 35.19 -9.31 25.89
CA PHE A 9 35.03 -9.44 24.44
C PHE A 9 36.16 -10.22 23.72
N CYS A 10 37.01 -10.94 24.43
CA CYS A 10 38.08 -11.74 23.80
C CYS A 10 37.56 -13.06 23.20
N PHE A 11 36.61 -12.99 22.25
CA PHE A 11 36.14 -14.13 21.46
C PHE A 11 37.05 -14.50 20.27
N CYS A 12 38.17 -13.80 20.06
CA CYS A 12 39.01 -13.95 18.88
C CYS A 12 39.97 -15.16 18.90
N LYS A 13 40.00 -16.00 19.95
CA LYS A 13 40.96 -17.12 20.07
C LYS A 13 40.33 -18.53 20.01
N MET A 14 39.01 -18.64 19.78
CA MET A 14 38.43 -19.98 19.58
C MET A 14 38.60 -20.40 18.14
N GLY A 15 39.12 -21.61 17.90
CA GLY A 15 39.22 -22.20 16.55
C GLY A 15 37.83 -22.26 15.88
N ALA A 16 37.79 -22.27 14.54
CA ALA A 16 36.55 -22.27 13.79
C ALA A 16 35.57 -23.40 14.17
N GLU A 17 36.14 -24.53 14.70
CA GLU A 17 35.35 -25.72 15.07
C GLU A 17 34.70 -25.64 16.48
N ASP A 18 35.10 -24.69 17.32
CA ASP A 18 34.68 -24.59 18.75
C ASP A 18 33.72 -23.41 19.05
N ARG A 19 33.17 -22.77 18.06
CA ARG A 19 32.26 -21.64 18.26
C ARG A 19 30.83 -22.12 18.54
N PRO A 20 30.35 -22.02 19.79
CA PRO A 20 29.00 -22.52 20.13
C PRO A 20 27.88 -21.94 19.27
N TRP A 21 28.03 -20.68 18.84
CA TRP A 21 27.06 -20.03 17.98
C TRP A 21 27.07 -20.55 16.52
N GLU A 22 28.15 -21.12 16.01
CA GLU A 22 28.17 -21.78 14.70
C GLU A 22 27.38 -23.09 14.76
N ARG A 23 27.52 -23.85 15.86
CA ARG A 23 26.65 -25.01 16.12
C ARG A 23 25.17 -24.64 16.32
N VAL A 24 24.90 -23.47 16.90
CA VAL A 24 23.52 -22.94 17.01
C VAL A 24 23.01 -22.48 15.65
N ARG A 25 23.86 -21.83 14.84
CA ARG A 25 23.53 -21.43 13.47
C ARG A 25 23.22 -22.63 12.56
N ASP A 26 23.99 -23.72 12.67
CA ASP A 26 23.75 -24.96 11.91
C ASP A 26 22.52 -25.74 12.43
N LYS A 27 22.11 -25.48 13.67
CA LYS A 27 20.85 -26.00 14.22
C LYS A 27 19.63 -25.12 13.96
N MET A 28 19.83 -23.86 13.58
CA MET A 28 18.72 -23.03 13.11
C MET A 28 18.22 -23.61 11.78
N LYS A 29 16.99 -24.11 11.80
CA LYS A 29 16.32 -24.67 10.65
C LYS A 29 16.29 -23.60 9.55
N HIS A 30 17.18 -23.71 8.57
CA HIS A 30 17.16 -22.86 7.41
C HIS A 30 15.97 -23.27 6.55
N LEU A 31 14.92 -22.46 6.58
CA LEU A 31 13.77 -22.65 5.71
C LEU A 31 14.12 -22.06 4.35
N THR A 32 14.62 -22.92 3.45
CA THR A 32 15.00 -22.50 2.11
C THR A 32 13.78 -22.52 1.19
N ILE A 33 13.75 -21.58 0.28
CA ILE A 33 12.79 -21.56 -0.83
C ILE A 33 13.16 -22.71 -1.77
N GLU A 34 12.22 -23.62 -1.97
CA GLU A 34 12.36 -24.76 -2.88
C GLU A 34 11.81 -24.42 -4.27
N LYS A 35 10.67 -23.72 -4.30
CA LYS A 35 9.94 -23.43 -5.54
C LYS A 35 9.10 -22.17 -5.42
N VAL A 36 9.03 -21.42 -6.51
CA VAL A 36 8.11 -20.29 -6.69
C VAL A 36 7.22 -20.56 -7.90
N ILE A 37 5.91 -20.39 -7.75
CA ILE A 37 4.93 -20.57 -8.83
C ILE A 37 4.12 -19.27 -8.97
N GLY A 38 4.07 -18.71 -10.17
CA GLY A 38 3.22 -17.58 -10.53
C GLY A 38 2.02 -18.00 -11.36
N ARG A 39 0.91 -17.29 -11.20
CA ARG A 39 -0.27 -17.40 -12.06
C ARG A 39 -0.95 -16.07 -12.26
N GLU A 40 -1.69 -15.95 -13.36
CA GLU A 40 -2.59 -14.83 -13.61
C GLU A 40 -3.91 -15.09 -12.88
N ILE A 41 -4.39 -14.08 -12.17
CA ILE A 41 -5.73 -14.05 -11.55
C ILE A 41 -6.45 -12.77 -11.95
N ILE A 42 -7.73 -12.66 -11.66
CA ILE A 42 -8.54 -11.48 -11.97
C ILE A 42 -8.84 -10.69 -10.70
N ASP A 43 -8.62 -9.38 -10.74
CA ASP A 43 -8.90 -8.47 -9.63
C ASP A 43 -10.39 -8.10 -9.55
N SER A 44 -10.76 -7.29 -8.53
CA SER A 44 -12.15 -6.84 -8.29
C SER A 44 -12.71 -5.95 -9.41
N ARG A 45 -11.88 -5.41 -10.28
CA ARG A 45 -12.27 -4.59 -11.44
C ARG A 45 -12.28 -5.37 -12.76
N GLY A 46 -12.04 -6.69 -12.70
CA GLY A 46 -11.98 -7.55 -13.88
C GLY A 46 -10.66 -7.46 -14.67
N ASN A 47 -9.60 -6.87 -14.10
CA ASN A 47 -8.30 -6.81 -14.75
C ASN A 47 -7.39 -7.96 -14.27
N PRO A 48 -6.51 -8.50 -15.16
CA PRO A 48 -5.51 -9.47 -14.76
C PRO A 48 -4.51 -8.90 -13.75
N THR A 49 -4.11 -9.72 -12.78
CA THR A 49 -3.00 -9.42 -11.86
C THR A 49 -2.20 -10.68 -11.55
N VAL A 50 -1.05 -10.51 -10.87
CA VAL A 50 -0.12 -11.61 -10.56
C VAL A 50 -0.39 -12.13 -9.17
N GLU A 51 -0.55 -13.47 -9.06
CA GLU A 51 -0.47 -14.22 -7.82
C GLU A 51 0.80 -15.09 -7.84
N ALA A 52 1.49 -15.18 -6.71
CA ALA A 52 2.62 -16.07 -6.51
C ALA A 52 2.42 -16.98 -5.30
N GLU A 53 2.94 -18.19 -5.38
CA GLU A 53 3.09 -19.14 -4.27
C GLU A 53 4.56 -19.44 -4.09
N VAL A 54 5.03 -19.38 -2.84
CA VAL A 54 6.38 -19.74 -2.43
C VAL A 54 6.32 -20.97 -1.55
N TYR A 55 7.00 -22.03 -1.96
CA TYR A 55 7.11 -23.30 -1.26
C TYR A 55 8.46 -23.41 -0.58
N LEU A 56 8.48 -23.81 0.68
CA LEU A 56 9.69 -23.99 1.48
C LEU A 56 10.07 -25.48 1.57
N SER A 57 11.31 -25.73 1.92
CA SER A 57 11.90 -27.08 2.04
C SER A 57 11.19 -27.99 3.06
N ASP A 58 10.43 -27.44 3.99
CA ASP A 58 9.63 -28.19 4.97
C ASP A 58 8.19 -28.46 4.47
N GLY A 59 7.85 -28.08 3.24
CA GLY A 59 6.51 -28.22 2.65
C GLY A 59 5.57 -27.05 2.98
N THR A 60 5.98 -26.10 3.80
CA THR A 60 5.17 -24.91 4.09
C THR A 60 5.05 -24.03 2.84
N MET A 61 3.89 -23.40 2.68
CA MET A 61 3.61 -22.50 1.55
C MET A 61 3.05 -21.16 2.02
N GLY A 62 3.42 -20.11 1.30
CA GLY A 62 2.81 -18.78 1.39
C GLY A 62 2.33 -18.31 0.03
N ARG A 63 1.22 -17.55 0.01
CA ARG A 63 0.63 -16.98 -1.21
C ARG A 63 0.61 -15.47 -1.13
N GLY A 64 0.99 -14.80 -2.21
CA GLY A 64 0.96 -13.35 -2.36
C GLY A 64 0.31 -12.93 -3.67
N THR A 65 -0.44 -11.85 -3.64
CA THR A 65 -1.04 -11.22 -4.82
C THR A 65 -0.56 -9.78 -4.92
N ALA A 66 -0.43 -9.27 -6.13
CA ALA A 66 -0.01 -7.88 -6.40
C ALA A 66 -1.13 -7.15 -7.14
N PRO A 67 -2.18 -6.69 -6.44
CA PRO A 67 -3.25 -5.93 -7.06
C PRO A 67 -2.73 -4.59 -7.59
N SER A 68 -3.32 -4.15 -8.70
CA SER A 68 -3.05 -2.87 -9.31
C SER A 68 -3.80 -1.75 -8.62
N GLY A 69 -3.22 -0.56 -8.50
CA GLY A 69 -3.94 0.67 -8.17
C GLY A 69 -4.91 1.09 -9.27
N ALA A 70 -5.88 1.95 -8.95
CA ALA A 70 -6.77 2.56 -9.94
C ALA A 70 -6.05 3.66 -10.73
N SER A 71 -5.15 4.37 -10.09
CA SER A 71 -4.22 5.35 -10.66
C SER A 71 -2.79 5.00 -10.33
N THR A 72 -1.82 5.54 -11.08
CA THR A 72 -0.37 5.32 -10.88
C THR A 72 0.36 6.64 -10.82
N GLY A 73 1.30 6.77 -9.88
CA GLY A 73 2.21 7.92 -9.80
C GLY A 73 3.32 7.86 -10.86
N GLU A 74 3.83 9.00 -11.26
CA GLU A 74 4.89 9.12 -12.28
C GLU A 74 6.18 8.38 -11.91
N PHE A 75 6.46 8.22 -10.63
CA PHE A 75 7.71 7.63 -10.11
C PHE A 75 7.52 6.22 -9.55
N GLU A 76 6.36 5.62 -9.74
CA GLU A 76 6.14 4.24 -9.34
C GLU A 76 6.99 3.26 -10.15
N ALA A 77 7.30 2.12 -9.52
CA ALA A 77 7.92 1.01 -10.23
C ALA A 77 6.94 0.43 -11.27
N LEU A 78 7.47 -0.03 -12.40
CA LEU A 78 6.67 -0.44 -13.55
C LEU A 78 5.90 -1.74 -13.27
N GLU A 79 4.59 -1.67 -13.40
CA GLU A 79 3.71 -2.83 -13.50
C GLU A 79 3.83 -3.43 -14.90
N LEU A 80 4.43 -4.62 -15.02
CA LEU A 80 4.66 -5.24 -16.32
C LEU A 80 3.36 -5.80 -16.90
N ARG A 81 2.92 -5.21 -18.01
CA ARG A 81 1.75 -5.61 -18.80
C ARG A 81 2.17 -6.17 -20.16
N ASP A 82 1.36 -7.07 -20.71
CA ASP A 82 1.68 -7.75 -21.97
C ASP A 82 1.64 -6.82 -23.19
N GLY A 83 0.74 -5.83 -23.17
CA GLY A 83 0.52 -4.87 -24.26
C GLY A 83 -0.24 -5.46 -25.46
N ASP A 84 -0.64 -6.73 -25.40
CA ASP A 84 -1.43 -7.41 -26.43
C ASP A 84 -2.90 -6.97 -26.36
N LYS A 85 -3.30 -6.09 -27.24
CA LYS A 85 -4.64 -5.50 -27.26
C LYS A 85 -5.77 -6.50 -27.56
N GLU A 86 -5.45 -7.66 -28.13
CA GLU A 86 -6.44 -8.72 -28.40
C GLU A 86 -6.82 -9.48 -27.12
N LYS A 87 -5.99 -9.38 -26.05
CA LYS A 87 -6.22 -10.00 -24.76
C LYS A 87 -6.28 -8.96 -23.67
N PHE A 88 -7.37 -8.96 -22.91
CA PHE A 88 -7.61 -8.02 -21.80
C PHE A 88 -7.36 -6.54 -22.15
N GLY A 89 -7.52 -6.15 -23.43
CA GLY A 89 -7.23 -4.80 -23.89
C GLY A 89 -5.77 -4.35 -23.70
N GLY A 90 -4.83 -5.30 -23.63
CA GLY A 90 -3.40 -5.04 -23.40
C GLY A 90 -2.96 -5.17 -21.94
N LYS A 91 -3.90 -5.42 -21.01
CA LYS A 91 -3.62 -5.46 -19.57
C LYS A 91 -3.19 -6.84 -19.06
N GLY A 92 -3.02 -7.85 -19.91
CA GLY A 92 -2.53 -9.18 -19.54
C GLY A 92 -1.21 -9.12 -18.76
N VAL A 93 -0.93 -10.14 -17.93
CA VAL A 93 0.28 -10.23 -17.08
C VAL A 93 1.08 -11.50 -17.33
N SER A 94 0.89 -12.14 -18.50
CA SER A 94 1.53 -13.41 -18.81
C SER A 94 3.07 -13.32 -18.82
N LYS A 95 3.65 -12.19 -19.23
CA LYS A 95 5.10 -11.93 -19.15
C LYS A 95 5.59 -11.88 -17.71
N ALA A 96 4.89 -11.15 -16.83
CA ALA A 96 5.23 -11.08 -15.43
C ALA A 96 5.11 -12.45 -14.74
N VAL A 97 4.06 -13.22 -15.06
CA VAL A 97 3.89 -14.61 -14.58
C VAL A 97 5.01 -15.52 -15.08
N ALA A 98 5.42 -15.40 -16.36
CA ALA A 98 6.56 -16.14 -16.89
C ALA A 98 7.86 -15.81 -16.14
N ASN A 99 8.10 -14.52 -15.81
CA ASN A 99 9.24 -14.09 -15.02
C ASN A 99 9.25 -14.71 -13.61
N VAL A 100 8.08 -14.81 -12.95
CA VAL A 100 7.95 -15.52 -11.66
C VAL A 100 8.35 -16.99 -11.81
N ASN A 101 7.81 -17.68 -12.81
CA ASN A 101 8.02 -19.11 -13.03
C ASN A 101 9.42 -19.49 -13.53
N THR A 102 10.19 -18.53 -14.02
CA THR A 102 11.54 -18.75 -14.57
C THR A 102 12.60 -18.03 -13.78
N VAL A 103 12.86 -16.77 -14.09
CA VAL A 103 13.98 -15.99 -13.52
C VAL A 103 13.88 -15.88 -12.01
N ILE A 104 12.71 -15.51 -11.47
CA ILE A 104 12.55 -15.33 -10.02
C ILE A 104 12.64 -16.67 -9.29
N ASN A 105 11.98 -17.71 -9.82
CA ASN A 105 12.06 -19.06 -9.23
C ASN A 105 13.51 -19.54 -9.11
N GLU A 106 14.32 -19.43 -10.19
CA GLU A 106 15.72 -19.85 -10.15
C GLU A 106 16.59 -18.95 -9.25
N THR A 107 16.32 -17.64 -9.23
CA THR A 107 17.04 -16.68 -8.37
C THR A 107 16.86 -16.98 -6.90
N LEU A 108 15.66 -17.40 -6.49
CA LEU A 108 15.30 -17.58 -5.08
C LEU A 108 15.49 -19.00 -4.56
N LYS A 109 15.75 -19.97 -5.45
CA LYS A 109 15.98 -21.36 -5.05
C LYS A 109 17.15 -21.49 -4.08
N GLY A 110 16.90 -22.07 -2.91
CA GLY A 110 17.89 -22.23 -1.84
C GLY A 110 18.09 -20.98 -0.97
N VAL A 111 17.44 -19.85 -1.26
CA VAL A 111 17.49 -18.65 -0.41
C VAL A 111 16.71 -18.91 0.88
N ASN A 112 17.22 -18.40 2.01
CA ASN A 112 16.53 -18.50 3.31
C ASN A 112 15.27 -17.60 3.33
N ALA A 113 14.10 -18.20 3.49
CA ALA A 113 12.83 -17.47 3.52
C ALA A 113 12.65 -16.54 4.72
N LEU A 114 13.45 -16.71 5.80
CA LEU A 114 13.39 -15.84 6.96
C LEU A 114 14.10 -14.50 6.73
N ASP A 115 14.91 -14.38 5.68
CA ASP A 115 15.60 -13.14 5.31
C ASP A 115 14.89 -12.46 4.15
N ILE A 116 13.79 -11.76 4.48
CA ILE A 116 12.96 -11.05 3.48
C ILE A 116 13.75 -9.96 2.73
N TYR A 117 14.75 -9.35 3.38
CA TYR A 117 15.60 -8.34 2.74
C TYR A 117 16.52 -8.97 1.69
N ALA A 118 17.10 -10.13 1.97
CA ALA A 118 17.92 -10.86 1.00
C ALA A 118 17.08 -11.32 -0.20
N ILE A 119 15.84 -11.76 0.02
CA ILE A 119 14.90 -12.14 -1.04
C ILE A 119 14.62 -10.96 -1.97
N ASP A 120 14.22 -9.82 -1.41
CA ASP A 120 13.91 -8.62 -2.18
C ASP A 120 15.15 -8.10 -2.92
N ALA A 121 16.30 -8.06 -2.26
CA ALA A 121 17.56 -7.66 -2.87
C ALA A 121 17.98 -8.57 -4.04
N ALA A 122 17.76 -9.89 -3.92
CA ALA A 122 18.05 -10.85 -4.99
C ALA A 122 17.16 -10.60 -6.22
N MET A 123 15.85 -10.39 -6.03
CA MET A 123 14.92 -10.08 -7.13
C MET A 123 15.22 -8.73 -7.79
N ILE A 124 15.49 -7.69 -7.00
CA ILE A 124 15.87 -6.36 -7.51
C ILE A 124 17.17 -6.43 -8.31
N LYS A 125 18.15 -7.20 -7.83
CA LYS A 125 19.40 -7.41 -8.55
C LYS A 125 19.19 -8.19 -9.86
N ALA A 126 18.32 -9.19 -9.87
CA ALA A 126 17.99 -9.96 -11.06
C ALA A 126 17.24 -9.12 -12.09
N ASP A 127 16.39 -8.18 -11.66
CA ASP A 127 15.74 -7.20 -12.54
C ASP A 127 16.75 -6.24 -13.16
N GLY A 128 17.65 -5.67 -12.38
CA GLY A 128 18.75 -4.81 -12.80
C GLY A 128 18.34 -3.40 -13.30
N THR A 129 17.04 -3.06 -13.29
CA THR A 129 16.55 -1.73 -13.68
C THR A 129 16.14 -0.89 -12.45
N LYS A 130 16.08 0.42 -12.62
CA LYS A 130 15.67 1.33 -11.54
C LYS A 130 14.18 1.16 -11.21
N ASP A 131 13.36 0.98 -12.22
CA ASP A 131 11.89 0.95 -12.16
C ASP A 131 11.29 -0.46 -12.21
N LYS A 132 12.12 -1.51 -12.15
CA LYS A 132 11.73 -2.92 -12.19
C LYS A 132 11.05 -3.33 -13.51
N SER A 133 11.46 -2.71 -14.61
CA SER A 133 10.83 -2.90 -15.91
C SER A 133 11.15 -4.24 -16.59
N ASN A 134 12.20 -4.98 -16.18
CA ASN A 134 12.54 -6.27 -16.75
C ASN A 134 11.68 -7.40 -16.19
N LEU A 135 11.56 -7.52 -14.87
CA LEU A 135 10.77 -8.58 -14.24
C LEU A 135 9.32 -8.16 -14.00
N GLY A 136 9.09 -6.87 -13.75
CA GLY A 136 7.83 -6.29 -13.36
C GLY A 136 7.70 -6.11 -11.85
N ALA A 137 7.30 -4.92 -11.41
CA ALA A 137 7.05 -4.64 -10.00
C ALA A 137 5.94 -5.54 -9.44
N ASN A 138 4.92 -5.86 -10.23
CA ASN A 138 3.84 -6.80 -9.87
C ASN A 138 4.37 -8.22 -9.62
N ALA A 139 5.29 -8.73 -10.44
CA ALA A 139 5.91 -10.04 -10.22
C ALA A 139 6.75 -10.06 -8.94
N ILE A 140 7.62 -9.05 -8.75
CA ILE A 140 8.48 -8.92 -7.57
C ILE A 140 7.65 -8.80 -6.29
N LEU A 141 6.62 -7.94 -6.29
CA LEU A 141 5.77 -7.70 -5.12
C LEU A 141 4.96 -8.94 -4.73
N ALA A 142 4.37 -9.65 -5.71
CA ALA A 142 3.63 -10.88 -5.44
C ALA A 142 4.51 -11.92 -4.73
N VAL A 143 5.75 -12.10 -5.19
CA VAL A 143 6.70 -13.06 -4.60
C VAL A 143 7.22 -12.59 -3.25
N SER A 144 7.50 -11.30 -3.06
CA SER A 144 7.91 -10.73 -1.77
C SER A 144 6.85 -10.99 -0.69
N ILE A 145 5.56 -10.70 -0.99
CA ILE A 145 4.44 -10.97 -0.09
C ILE A 145 4.30 -12.48 0.19
N ALA A 146 4.40 -13.32 -0.86
CA ALA A 146 4.30 -14.77 -0.72
C ALA A 146 5.41 -15.33 0.18
N SER A 147 6.65 -14.84 0.02
CA SER A 147 7.81 -15.24 0.83
C SER A 147 7.63 -14.88 2.30
N ALA A 148 7.20 -13.66 2.60
CA ALA A 148 6.92 -13.22 3.97
C ALA A 148 5.82 -14.07 4.64
N ARG A 149 4.77 -14.43 3.89
CA ARG A 149 3.72 -15.32 4.38
C ARG A 149 4.20 -16.75 4.59
N ALA A 150 5.01 -17.28 3.67
CA ALA A 150 5.60 -18.62 3.83
C ALA A 150 6.48 -18.68 5.10
N ALA A 151 7.33 -17.68 5.30
CA ALA A 151 8.15 -17.57 6.50
C ALA A 151 7.33 -17.48 7.79
N ALA A 152 6.29 -16.65 7.81
CA ALA A 152 5.39 -16.52 8.95
C ALA A 152 4.66 -17.84 9.26
N ASN A 153 4.14 -18.52 8.22
CA ASN A 153 3.48 -19.82 8.34
C ASN A 153 4.43 -20.89 8.90
N ALA A 154 5.67 -20.96 8.40
CA ALA A 154 6.67 -21.91 8.85
C ALA A 154 7.07 -21.71 10.32
N LEU A 155 6.97 -20.51 10.83
CA LEU A 155 7.22 -20.16 12.24
C LEU A 155 5.95 -20.25 13.10
N ASP A 156 4.80 -20.60 12.53
CA ASP A 156 3.49 -20.58 13.20
C ASP A 156 3.18 -19.19 13.83
N LEU A 157 3.53 -18.12 13.10
CA LEU A 157 3.31 -16.74 13.52
C LEU A 157 2.31 -16.04 12.60
N PRO A 158 1.43 -15.19 13.14
CA PRO A 158 0.67 -14.27 12.31
C PRO A 158 1.61 -13.32 11.53
N LEU A 159 1.27 -13.01 10.27
CA LEU A 159 2.12 -12.18 9.41
C LEU A 159 2.50 -10.83 10.04
N TYR A 160 1.55 -10.17 10.72
CA TYR A 160 1.82 -8.90 11.40
C TYR A 160 2.90 -9.02 12.50
N ARG A 161 2.96 -10.19 13.15
CA ARG A 161 3.95 -10.46 14.19
C ARG A 161 5.33 -10.77 13.58
N PHE A 162 5.35 -11.50 12.47
CA PHE A 162 6.58 -11.77 11.73
C PHE A 162 7.22 -10.47 11.21
N LEU A 163 6.43 -9.59 10.58
CA LEU A 163 6.91 -8.33 10.01
C LEU A 163 7.19 -7.26 11.08
N GLY A 164 6.30 -7.12 12.07
CA GLY A 164 6.39 -6.09 13.10
C GLY A 164 7.22 -6.47 14.33
N GLY A 165 7.64 -7.73 14.44
CA GLY A 165 8.38 -8.22 15.61
C GLY A 165 7.59 -8.03 16.92
N VAL A 166 8.31 -7.81 18.01
CA VAL A 166 7.71 -7.64 19.35
C VAL A 166 6.84 -6.40 19.48
N ASN A 167 7.10 -5.38 18.65
CA ASN A 167 6.36 -4.12 18.64
C ASN A 167 5.13 -4.12 17.70
N GLY A 168 4.96 -5.18 16.88
CA GLY A 168 3.81 -5.35 16.00
C GLY A 168 2.53 -5.71 16.78
N ASN A 169 1.99 -4.79 17.57
CA ASN A 169 0.84 -5.03 18.45
C ASN A 169 -0.20 -3.89 18.44
N ARG A 170 -0.07 -2.91 17.56
CA ARG A 170 -0.98 -1.77 17.45
C ARG A 170 -1.62 -1.72 16.08
N LEU A 171 -2.95 -1.69 16.03
CA LEU A 171 -3.68 -1.42 14.81
C LEU A 171 -3.54 0.07 14.44
N PRO A 172 -3.42 0.41 13.14
CA PRO A 172 -3.43 1.79 12.70
C PRO A 172 -4.82 2.41 12.88
N LEU A 173 -4.86 3.75 12.95
CA LEU A 173 -6.11 4.47 12.82
C LEU A 173 -6.68 4.25 11.42
N PRO A 174 -7.96 3.85 11.27
CA PRO A 174 -8.56 3.70 9.96
C PRO A 174 -8.59 5.02 9.18
N MET A 175 -8.24 4.96 7.90
CA MET A 175 -8.48 6.02 6.91
C MET A 175 -9.49 5.48 5.92
N MET A 176 -10.75 5.93 6.02
CA MET A 176 -11.81 5.46 5.15
C MET A 176 -12.08 6.48 4.04
N ASN A 177 -11.81 6.11 2.80
CA ASN A 177 -12.20 6.90 1.63
C ASN A 177 -13.73 6.86 1.48
N ILE A 178 -14.39 8.02 1.52
CA ILE A 178 -15.85 8.12 1.44
C ILE A 178 -16.37 9.03 0.33
N LEU A 179 -15.48 9.82 -0.30
CA LEU A 179 -15.82 10.67 -1.44
C LEU A 179 -14.63 10.75 -2.39
N ASN A 180 -14.91 10.60 -3.67
CA ASN A 180 -13.91 10.57 -4.75
C ASN A 180 -14.08 11.73 -5.72
N GLY A 181 -12.95 12.17 -6.25
CA GLY A 181 -12.83 13.09 -7.36
C GLY A 181 -11.66 12.70 -8.26
N GLY A 182 -11.00 13.66 -8.86
CA GLY A 182 -9.83 13.47 -9.69
C GLY A 182 -9.99 12.40 -10.76
N ALA A 183 -9.00 11.53 -10.93
CA ALA A 183 -9.03 10.41 -11.87
C ALA A 183 -9.98 9.27 -11.43
N HIS A 184 -10.38 9.22 -10.15
CA HIS A 184 -11.24 8.17 -9.59
C HIS A 184 -12.75 8.42 -9.80
N ALA A 185 -13.14 9.57 -10.35
CA ALA A 185 -14.53 9.90 -10.58
C ALA A 185 -14.72 10.77 -11.83
N ALA A 186 -15.80 10.51 -12.58
CA ALA A 186 -16.22 11.37 -13.70
C ALA A 186 -17.11 12.52 -13.19
N ASN A 187 -16.62 13.31 -12.24
CA ASN A 187 -17.31 14.44 -11.63
C ASN A 187 -16.45 15.72 -11.70
N THR A 188 -16.86 16.77 -11.01
CA THR A 188 -16.26 18.12 -11.05
C THR A 188 -15.23 18.39 -9.95
N VAL A 189 -14.94 17.42 -9.09
CA VAL A 189 -14.03 17.55 -7.94
C VAL A 189 -12.62 17.20 -8.37
N ASP A 190 -11.62 18.06 -8.08
CA ASP A 190 -10.21 17.89 -8.51
C ASP A 190 -9.39 16.99 -7.61
N VAL A 191 -9.58 17.04 -6.28
CA VAL A 191 -8.93 16.17 -5.31
C VAL A 191 -9.44 14.74 -5.47
N GLN A 192 -8.49 13.78 -5.51
CA GLN A 192 -8.79 12.39 -5.89
C GLN A 192 -9.57 11.64 -4.82
N GLU A 193 -9.18 11.79 -3.54
CA GLU A 193 -9.80 11.08 -2.42
C GLU A 193 -9.96 11.97 -1.20
N PHE A 194 -11.12 11.83 -0.56
CA PHE A 194 -11.42 12.42 0.74
C PHE A 194 -11.70 11.31 1.75
N MET A 195 -10.89 11.25 2.78
CA MET A 195 -10.94 10.21 3.79
C MET A 195 -11.34 10.77 5.15
N ILE A 196 -12.09 9.99 5.91
CA ILE A 196 -12.37 10.26 7.33
C ILE A 196 -11.52 9.36 8.22
N MET A 197 -11.08 9.92 9.34
CA MET A 197 -10.27 9.25 10.34
C MET A 197 -10.94 9.40 11.72
N PRO A 198 -11.38 8.33 12.39
CA PRO A 198 -12.11 8.38 13.67
C PRO A 198 -11.14 8.57 14.84
N ALA A 199 -10.50 9.75 14.93
CA ALA A 199 -9.43 10.04 15.89
C ALA A 199 -9.87 9.97 17.37
N GLY A 200 -11.16 10.20 17.65
CA GLY A 200 -11.73 10.12 19.00
C GLY A 200 -12.15 8.72 19.44
N ALA A 201 -12.12 7.71 18.54
CA ALA A 201 -12.61 6.37 18.86
C ALA A 201 -11.66 5.62 19.80
N ALA A 202 -12.21 4.95 20.82
CA ALA A 202 -11.43 4.23 21.82
C ALA A 202 -10.83 2.91 21.33
N SER A 203 -11.31 2.38 20.19
CA SER A 203 -10.82 1.14 19.58
C SER A 203 -11.01 1.14 18.06
N PHE A 204 -10.25 0.27 17.38
CA PHE A 204 -10.40 0.06 15.92
C PHE A 204 -11.85 -0.35 15.56
N LYS A 205 -12.45 -1.28 16.33
CA LYS A 205 -13.82 -1.74 16.09
C LYS A 205 -14.83 -0.59 16.19
N GLU A 206 -14.67 0.27 17.20
CA GLU A 206 -15.54 1.43 17.38
C GLU A 206 -15.32 2.45 16.27
N GLY A 207 -14.06 2.75 15.92
CA GLY A 207 -13.73 3.64 14.82
C GLY A 207 -14.31 3.17 13.49
N LEU A 208 -14.25 1.87 13.18
CA LEU A 208 -14.87 1.31 11.98
C LEU A 208 -16.39 1.48 11.99
N ARG A 209 -17.06 1.26 13.12
CA ARG A 209 -18.49 1.50 13.28
C ARG A 209 -18.82 2.97 12.99
N TRP A 210 -18.12 3.90 13.63
CA TRP A 210 -18.31 5.34 13.40
C TRP A 210 -18.16 5.73 11.93
N CYS A 211 -17.12 5.21 11.27
CA CYS A 211 -16.90 5.46 9.84
C CYS A 211 -18.08 5.00 8.98
N THR A 212 -18.66 3.82 9.27
CA THR A 212 -19.83 3.33 8.51
C THR A 212 -21.08 4.15 8.78
N GLU A 213 -21.29 4.64 10.00
CA GLU A 213 -22.39 5.54 10.33
C GLU A 213 -22.30 6.88 9.60
N VAL A 214 -21.08 7.46 9.53
CA VAL A 214 -20.83 8.68 8.74
C VAL A 214 -21.02 8.43 7.24
N PHE A 215 -20.56 7.28 6.71
CA PHE A 215 -20.76 6.91 5.32
C PHE A 215 -22.25 6.86 4.95
N HIS A 216 -23.09 6.25 5.79
CA HIS A 216 -24.54 6.23 5.59
C HIS A 216 -25.21 7.60 5.75
N ALA A 217 -24.73 8.42 6.68
CA ALA A 217 -25.20 9.79 6.82
C ALA A 217 -24.88 10.64 5.59
N LEU A 218 -23.67 10.45 5.01
CA LEU A 218 -23.27 11.10 3.76
C LEU A 218 -24.16 10.64 2.58
N ALA A 219 -24.46 9.36 2.47
CA ALA A 219 -25.38 8.86 1.45
C ALA A 219 -26.79 9.51 1.55
N ALA A 220 -27.30 9.65 2.77
CA ALA A 220 -28.59 10.32 2.99
C ALA A 220 -28.54 11.80 2.60
N LEU A 221 -27.49 12.52 3.01
CA LEU A 221 -27.28 13.93 2.67
C LEU A 221 -27.20 14.16 1.15
N LEU A 222 -26.44 13.31 0.43
CA LEU A 222 -26.31 13.41 -1.01
C LEU A 222 -27.65 13.16 -1.73
N LYS A 223 -28.44 12.18 -1.28
CA LYS A 223 -29.79 11.92 -1.79
C LYS A 223 -30.75 13.11 -1.56
N GLU A 224 -30.73 13.72 -0.38
CA GLU A 224 -31.52 14.92 -0.09
C GLU A 224 -31.17 16.09 -1.01
N LYS A 225 -29.89 16.21 -1.37
CA LYS A 225 -29.40 17.20 -2.35
C LYS A 225 -29.67 16.82 -3.82
N GLY A 226 -30.26 15.66 -4.09
CA GLY A 226 -30.48 15.13 -5.44
C GLY A 226 -29.20 14.69 -6.18
N LEU A 227 -28.14 14.42 -5.44
CA LEU A 227 -26.83 14.02 -5.96
C LEU A 227 -26.69 12.49 -6.02
N ALA A 228 -25.80 12.04 -6.92
CA ALA A 228 -25.51 10.61 -7.09
C ALA A 228 -24.87 9.99 -5.84
N THR A 229 -25.28 8.76 -5.53
CA THR A 229 -24.70 7.92 -4.46
C THR A 229 -24.09 6.64 -5.02
N SER A 230 -23.74 6.62 -6.31
CA SER A 230 -22.89 5.58 -6.88
C SER A 230 -21.48 5.71 -6.31
N VAL A 231 -20.84 4.57 -6.08
CA VAL A 231 -19.47 4.51 -5.56
C VAL A 231 -18.49 4.36 -6.71
N GLY A 232 -17.29 4.93 -6.57
CA GLY A 232 -16.18 4.72 -7.47
C GLY A 232 -15.44 3.41 -7.19
N ASP A 233 -14.40 3.13 -7.95
CA ASP A 233 -13.57 1.92 -7.85
C ASP A 233 -12.90 1.77 -6.46
N GLU A 234 -12.69 2.88 -5.76
CA GLU A 234 -12.08 2.95 -4.42
C GLU A 234 -13.14 3.02 -3.28
N GLY A 235 -14.42 2.85 -3.60
CA GLY A 235 -15.50 2.68 -2.63
C GLY A 235 -16.18 3.96 -2.11
N GLY A 236 -15.62 5.16 -2.30
CA GLY A 236 -16.25 6.45 -1.96
C GLY A 236 -17.31 6.87 -2.96
N PHE A 237 -18.25 7.75 -2.55
CA PHE A 237 -19.24 8.36 -3.45
C PHE A 237 -18.58 9.28 -4.46
N ALA A 238 -19.19 9.44 -5.61
CA ALA A 238 -18.68 10.29 -6.70
C ALA A 238 -19.73 11.32 -7.17
N PRO A 239 -20.24 12.20 -6.29
CA PRO A 239 -21.23 13.21 -6.67
C PRO A 239 -20.60 14.35 -7.48
N ASP A 240 -21.41 15.00 -8.30
CA ASP A 240 -21.07 16.30 -8.90
C ASP A 240 -21.24 17.40 -7.86
N LEU A 241 -20.13 17.99 -7.41
CA LEU A 241 -20.08 19.09 -6.45
C LEU A 241 -19.41 20.31 -7.09
N GLY A 242 -19.72 21.49 -6.59
CA GLY A 242 -19.21 22.74 -7.16
C GLY A 242 -17.72 23.00 -6.91
N SER A 243 -17.11 22.32 -5.91
CA SER A 243 -15.70 22.48 -5.55
C SER A 243 -15.21 21.40 -4.61
N ASP A 244 -13.88 21.31 -4.42
CA ASP A 244 -13.24 20.47 -3.39
C ASP A 244 -13.68 20.89 -1.97
N GLU A 245 -13.88 22.20 -1.74
CA GLU A 245 -14.38 22.69 -0.45
C GLU A 245 -15.79 22.22 -0.17
N GLU A 246 -16.69 22.21 -1.16
CA GLU A 246 -18.06 21.68 -1.00
C GLU A 246 -18.03 20.19 -0.63
N ALA A 247 -17.07 19.43 -1.19
CA ALA A 247 -16.87 18.04 -0.80
C ALA A 247 -16.51 17.89 0.67
N ILE A 248 -15.55 18.71 1.16
CA ILE A 248 -15.17 18.76 2.58
C ILE A 248 -16.37 19.13 3.45
N GLU A 249 -17.15 20.16 3.08
CA GLU A 249 -18.31 20.63 3.84
C GLU A 249 -19.41 19.57 3.90
N CYS A 250 -19.67 18.84 2.81
CA CYS A 250 -20.59 17.71 2.81
C CYS A 250 -20.16 16.60 3.79
N ILE A 251 -18.86 16.30 3.85
CA ILE A 251 -18.33 15.30 4.78
C ILE A 251 -18.47 15.77 6.23
N LEU A 252 -18.12 17.03 6.52
CA LEU A 252 -18.25 17.60 7.86
C LEU A 252 -19.72 17.64 8.34
N GLU A 253 -20.64 17.94 7.45
CA GLU A 253 -22.09 17.88 7.72
C GLU A 253 -22.55 16.43 8.00
N ALA A 254 -22.06 15.46 7.22
CA ALA A 254 -22.35 14.05 7.45
C ALA A 254 -21.83 13.54 8.81
N ILE A 255 -20.62 13.97 9.23
CA ILE A 255 -20.06 13.67 10.54
C ILE A 255 -20.99 14.19 11.65
N LYS A 256 -21.47 15.44 11.54
CA LYS A 256 -22.41 16.04 12.50
C LYS A 256 -23.75 15.31 12.53
N ARG A 257 -24.30 14.96 11.37
CA ARG A 257 -25.56 14.20 11.26
C ARG A 257 -25.47 12.80 11.86
N ALA A 258 -24.28 12.17 11.80
CA ALA A 258 -24.02 10.91 12.47
C ALA A 258 -23.86 11.05 14.00
N GLY A 259 -23.87 12.27 14.54
CA GLY A 259 -23.77 12.55 15.98
C GLY A 259 -22.34 12.73 16.49
N TYR A 260 -21.37 12.99 15.58
CA TYR A 260 -19.96 13.17 15.91
C TYR A 260 -19.49 14.61 15.72
N GLU A 261 -18.40 14.98 16.38
CA GLU A 261 -17.80 16.32 16.37
C GLU A 261 -16.59 16.37 15.44
N PRO A 262 -16.64 17.13 14.29
CA PRO A 262 -15.48 17.34 13.45
C PRO A 262 -14.34 18.02 14.20
N GLY A 263 -13.11 17.56 13.99
CA GLY A 263 -11.90 18.05 14.65
C GLY A 263 -11.61 17.42 16.01
N LYS A 264 -12.58 16.70 16.59
CA LYS A 264 -12.42 16.00 17.85
C LYS A 264 -12.62 14.48 17.69
N ASP A 265 -13.80 14.07 17.22
CA ASP A 265 -14.11 12.67 17.00
C ASP A 265 -13.55 12.20 15.64
N PHE A 266 -13.61 13.08 14.64
CA PHE A 266 -13.09 12.84 13.31
C PHE A 266 -12.18 13.95 12.84
N VAL A 267 -11.10 13.53 12.16
CA VAL A 267 -10.28 14.39 11.33
C VAL A 267 -10.30 13.88 9.88
N LEU A 268 -9.85 14.72 8.94
CA LEU A 268 -9.86 14.40 7.51
C LEU A 268 -8.45 14.06 7.02
N ALA A 269 -8.38 13.21 6.01
CA ALA A 269 -7.21 13.01 5.19
C ALA A 269 -7.60 13.14 3.72
N MET A 270 -6.66 13.53 2.87
CA MET A 270 -6.90 13.78 1.45
C MET A 270 -5.75 13.20 0.61
N ASP A 271 -6.10 12.64 -0.54
CA ASP A 271 -5.15 12.35 -1.60
C ASP A 271 -5.38 13.33 -2.77
N ALA A 272 -4.46 14.27 -2.93
CA ALA A 272 -4.52 15.26 -3.98
C ALA A 272 -4.21 14.68 -5.36
N ALA A 273 -3.40 13.60 -5.45
CA ALA A 273 -2.88 13.02 -6.69
C ALA A 273 -2.27 14.08 -7.61
N SER A 274 -1.44 14.96 -7.06
CA SER A 274 -0.96 16.20 -7.71
C SER A 274 -0.10 15.97 -8.97
N SER A 275 0.28 14.74 -9.28
CA SER A 275 0.90 14.38 -10.57
C SER A 275 -0.01 14.71 -11.76
N GLU A 276 -1.34 14.66 -11.56
CA GLU A 276 -2.34 15.01 -12.55
C GLU A 276 -2.49 16.52 -12.78
N TRP A 277 -1.93 17.35 -11.88
CA TRP A 277 -2.07 18.81 -11.90
C TRP A 277 -0.91 19.53 -12.58
N LYS A 278 -0.02 18.81 -13.26
CA LYS A 278 1.13 19.41 -13.93
C LYS A 278 0.68 20.39 -15.01
N GLY A 279 1.15 21.64 -14.91
CA GLY A 279 1.02 22.66 -15.94
C GLY A 279 2.06 22.50 -17.07
N SER A 280 2.06 23.44 -17.99
CA SER A 280 2.98 23.44 -19.14
C SER A 280 4.42 23.78 -18.79
N LYS A 281 4.65 24.36 -17.60
CA LYS A 281 5.97 24.80 -17.12
C LYS A 281 6.23 24.23 -15.72
N LYS A 282 7.50 24.05 -15.39
CA LYS A 282 7.91 23.68 -14.04
C LYS A 282 7.43 24.71 -13.02
N GLY A 283 6.75 24.25 -11.95
CA GLY A 283 6.18 25.10 -10.90
C GLY A 283 4.81 25.69 -11.26
N GLU A 284 4.22 25.33 -12.39
CA GLU A 284 2.84 25.63 -12.74
C GLU A 284 1.96 24.39 -12.48
N TYR A 285 0.82 24.61 -11.84
CA TYR A 285 -0.20 23.59 -11.56
C TYR A 285 -1.52 24.03 -12.15
N VAL A 286 -2.24 23.09 -12.76
CA VAL A 286 -3.56 23.33 -13.34
C VAL A 286 -4.49 22.24 -12.85
N LEU A 287 -5.49 22.60 -12.08
CA LEU A 287 -6.53 21.67 -11.64
C LEU A 287 -7.39 21.29 -12.85
N PRO A 288 -7.44 20.01 -13.23
CA PRO A 288 -7.96 19.63 -14.55
C PRO A 288 -9.47 19.84 -14.72
N LYS A 289 -10.24 19.84 -13.62
CA LYS A 289 -11.70 19.94 -13.65
C LYS A 289 -12.19 21.37 -13.48
N CYS A 290 -11.74 22.09 -12.46
CA CYS A 290 -12.14 23.48 -12.26
C CYS A 290 -11.32 24.48 -13.10
N GLY A 291 -10.20 24.07 -13.70
CA GLY A 291 -9.33 24.92 -14.53
C GLY A 291 -8.53 25.98 -13.76
N LYS A 292 -8.55 25.96 -12.44
CA LYS A 292 -7.73 26.86 -11.61
C LYS A 292 -6.25 26.62 -11.87
N LYS A 293 -5.47 27.70 -11.90
CA LYS A 293 -4.02 27.67 -12.10
C LYS A 293 -3.33 28.21 -10.85
N PHE A 294 -2.23 27.58 -10.51
CA PHE A 294 -1.41 27.98 -9.37
C PHE A 294 0.08 27.94 -9.73
N THR A 295 0.85 28.87 -9.19
CA THR A 295 2.28 28.68 -8.97
C THR A 295 2.50 27.77 -7.77
N SER A 296 3.77 27.34 -7.52
CA SER A 296 4.09 26.55 -6.33
C SER A 296 3.73 27.28 -5.03
N GLU A 297 4.01 28.58 -4.96
CA GLU A 297 3.74 29.43 -3.80
C GLU A 297 2.23 29.59 -3.55
N GLU A 298 1.45 29.81 -4.61
CA GLU A 298 -0.01 29.93 -4.53
C GLU A 298 -0.65 28.61 -4.11
N LEU A 299 -0.16 27.46 -4.63
CA LEU A 299 -0.66 26.16 -4.21
C LEU A 299 -0.35 25.84 -2.75
N VAL A 300 0.84 26.19 -2.26
CA VAL A 300 1.20 26.10 -0.83
C VAL A 300 0.29 26.98 0.02
N ALA A 301 0.01 28.22 -0.42
CA ALA A 301 -0.90 29.12 0.27
C ALA A 301 -2.33 28.57 0.33
N HIS A 302 -2.82 27.98 -0.77
CA HIS A 302 -4.13 27.33 -0.85
C HIS A 302 -4.24 26.15 0.15
N TRP A 303 -3.25 25.26 0.19
CA TRP A 303 -3.23 24.17 1.18
C TRP A 303 -3.18 24.68 2.62
N LYS A 304 -2.38 25.71 2.88
CA LYS A 304 -2.32 26.33 4.21
C LYS A 304 -3.67 26.90 4.64
N GLU A 305 -4.40 27.53 3.74
CA GLU A 305 -5.75 28.04 3.99
C GLU A 305 -6.72 26.90 4.31
N LEU A 306 -6.78 25.87 3.48
CA LEU A 306 -7.64 24.69 3.70
C LEU A 306 -7.36 24.01 5.05
N CYS A 307 -6.09 23.76 5.37
CA CYS A 307 -5.69 23.15 6.65
C CYS A 307 -5.98 24.06 7.88
N SER A 308 -6.06 25.38 7.65
CA SER A 308 -6.43 26.32 8.74
C SER A 308 -7.95 26.39 8.96
N LYS A 309 -8.73 26.17 7.91
CA LYS A 309 -10.20 26.24 7.91
C LYS A 309 -10.87 24.91 8.33
N TYR A 310 -10.27 23.80 7.95
CA TYR A 310 -10.83 22.47 8.10
C TYR A 310 -9.92 21.53 8.92
N PRO A 311 -10.45 20.52 9.60
CA PRO A 311 -9.66 19.58 10.41
C PRO A 311 -8.94 18.55 9.54
N ILE A 312 -8.12 19.01 8.59
CA ILE A 312 -7.30 18.18 7.72
C ILE A 312 -6.01 17.82 8.46
N TYR A 313 -5.76 16.52 8.63
CA TYR A 313 -4.61 16.00 9.38
C TYR A 313 -3.53 15.40 8.47
N SER A 314 -3.92 14.83 7.29
CA SER A 314 -3.00 14.21 6.33
C SER A 314 -3.42 14.53 4.90
#